data_15024a5d87aaf6d03847f48b93103a4b
#
_entry.id   15024a5d87aaf6d03847f48b93103a4b
#
_cell.length_a   1.000
_cell.length_b   1.000
_cell.length_c   1.000
_cell.angle_alpha   90.00
_cell.angle_beta   90.00
_cell.angle_gamma   90.00
#
_symmetry.space_group_name_H-M   'P 1'
#
loop_
_entity.id
_entity.type
_entity.pdbx_description
1 polymer ?
#
loop_
_entity_poly.entity_id
_entity_poly.type
_entity_poly.pdbx_seq_one_letter_code
_entity_poly.pdbx_strand_id
1 'polypeptide(L)'
;MTVFQYDSTFEGLLTALFDAYYRRTFPDLLLAEKEPLPLFHEEVHQVVTDAEKTERVWKLLSRKLSRRALASLTYCWLSETPEAAMLLFRYMRKVTDAPASIEQNFADPDVLGVYQLSKKVADERMRVLQFMRFQKTADQVYFGIMEPLYNVYPLTIHHFRDRFADQPWIIYDARRHYGYYYDLKEVSEITFEDSRAAFLRHGKLEDELLDKNEKLFQEGWKSYFHSVCIQSRLNPVKHKKDMPVRFWRYLTEKD
;
A
#
# COMPACT_ATOMS: atom_id res chain seq x y z
N MET A 1 5.55 30.92 -8.74
CA MET A 1 5.21 29.52 -8.41
C MET A 1 4.33 29.50 -7.17
N THR A 2 3.15 28.93 -7.28
CA THR A 2 2.18 28.79 -6.17
C THR A 2 2.38 27.46 -5.47
N VAL A 3 2.51 27.46 -4.15
CA VAL A 3 2.73 26.29 -3.31
C VAL A 3 1.54 26.11 -2.37
N PHE A 4 0.99 24.89 -2.31
CA PHE A 4 0.06 24.51 -1.26
C PHE A 4 0.74 23.56 -0.29
N GLN A 5 0.74 23.90 0.99
CA GLN A 5 1.21 23.03 2.08
C GLN A 5 0.02 22.39 2.79
N TYR A 6 0.10 21.09 3.03
CA TYR A 6 -0.98 20.33 3.64
C TYR A 6 -0.42 19.24 4.58
N ASP A 7 -1.26 18.63 5.38
CA ASP A 7 -0.91 17.66 6.43
C ASP A 7 -0.49 16.27 5.93
N SER A 8 -0.32 16.10 4.61
CA SER A 8 0.02 14.82 3.97
C SER A 8 -1.01 13.72 4.18
N THR A 9 -2.27 14.08 4.46
CA THR A 9 -3.40 13.15 4.47
C THR A 9 -4.13 13.16 3.13
N PHE A 10 -4.88 12.09 2.84
CA PHE A 10 -5.72 12.05 1.64
C PHE A 10 -6.85 13.08 1.72
N GLU A 11 -7.39 13.28 2.91
CA GLU A 11 -8.38 14.31 3.23
C GLU A 11 -7.83 15.72 3.00
N GLY A 12 -6.58 15.95 3.38
CA GLY A 12 -5.88 17.21 3.10
C GLY A 12 -5.68 17.45 1.61
N LEU A 13 -5.37 16.42 0.84
CA LEU A 13 -5.27 16.51 -0.63
C LEU A 13 -6.63 16.86 -1.26
N LEU A 14 -7.73 16.27 -0.80
CA LEU A 14 -9.07 16.61 -1.26
C LEU A 14 -9.46 18.03 -0.86
N THR A 15 -9.11 18.46 0.36
CA THR A 15 -9.30 19.83 0.82
C THR A 15 -8.50 20.82 -0.03
N ALA A 16 -7.26 20.51 -0.38
CA ALA A 16 -6.42 21.31 -1.28
C ALA A 16 -7.08 21.52 -2.65
N LEU A 17 -7.70 20.46 -3.19
CA LEU A 17 -8.45 20.58 -4.45
C LEU A 17 -9.65 21.51 -4.31
N PHE A 18 -10.42 21.40 -3.22
CA PHE A 18 -11.53 22.32 -2.94
C PHE A 18 -11.04 23.77 -2.85
N ASP A 19 -9.98 24.01 -2.07
CA ASP A 19 -9.43 25.34 -1.86
C ASP A 19 -8.91 25.96 -3.17
N ALA A 20 -8.31 25.15 -4.05
CA ALA A 20 -7.85 25.61 -5.35
C ALA A 20 -8.99 26.18 -6.22
N TYR A 21 -10.16 25.52 -6.22
CA TYR A 21 -11.34 26.03 -6.92
C TYR A 21 -11.96 27.24 -6.23
N TYR A 22 -12.05 27.22 -4.91
CA TYR A 22 -12.61 28.34 -4.14
C TYR A 22 -11.79 29.62 -4.32
N ARG A 23 -10.47 29.50 -4.27
CA ARG A 23 -9.53 30.62 -4.45
C ARG A 23 -9.29 30.96 -5.93
N ARG A 24 -9.69 30.10 -6.85
CA ARG A 24 -9.37 30.18 -8.29
C ARG A 24 -7.86 30.21 -8.56
N THR A 25 -7.08 29.58 -7.68
CA THR A 25 -5.62 29.50 -7.76
C THR A 25 -5.21 28.04 -7.62
N PHE A 26 -4.48 27.53 -8.59
CA PHE A 26 -4.05 26.13 -8.59
C PHE A 26 -2.56 26.03 -8.24
N PRO A 27 -2.18 25.07 -7.39
CA PRO A 27 -0.78 24.91 -7.01
C PRO A 27 0.07 24.37 -8.16
N ASP A 28 1.27 24.92 -8.29
CA ASP A 28 2.35 24.32 -9.08
C ASP A 28 3.01 23.18 -8.31
N LEU A 29 2.98 23.24 -6.96
CA LEU A 29 3.60 22.29 -6.07
C LEU A 29 2.74 22.05 -4.82
N LEU A 30 2.61 20.77 -4.44
CA LEU A 30 2.06 20.34 -3.16
C LEU A 30 3.21 19.89 -2.26
N LEU A 31 3.25 20.39 -1.03
CA LEU A 31 4.27 20.06 -0.05
C LEU A 31 3.61 19.61 1.26
N ALA A 32 4.28 18.71 1.96
CA ALA A 32 3.94 18.43 3.35
C ALA A 32 4.23 19.67 4.24
N GLU A 33 3.47 19.87 5.31
CA GLU A 33 3.65 21.02 6.23
C GLU A 33 5.07 21.16 6.77
N LYS A 34 5.81 20.04 6.88
CA LYS A 34 7.18 20.02 7.42
C LYS A 34 8.26 20.12 6.35
N GLU A 35 7.89 20.12 5.08
CA GLU A 35 8.85 20.23 4.00
C GLU A 35 9.28 21.69 3.79
N PRO A 36 10.58 21.93 3.50
CA PRO A 36 11.07 23.26 3.27
C PRO A 36 10.47 23.87 2.01
N LEU A 37 10.08 25.14 2.10
CA LEU A 37 9.59 25.88 0.94
C LEU A 37 10.71 26.08 -0.10
N PRO A 38 10.37 26.03 -1.40
CA PRO A 38 11.30 26.40 -2.46
C PRO A 38 11.77 27.85 -2.31
N LEU A 39 13.01 28.12 -2.70
CA LEU A 39 13.59 29.49 -2.61
C LEU A 39 12.80 30.54 -3.43
N PHE A 40 12.21 30.12 -4.54
CA PHE A 40 11.44 30.99 -5.44
C PHE A 40 9.97 30.57 -5.45
N HIS A 41 9.17 31.19 -4.62
CA HIS A 41 7.72 31.06 -4.62
C HIS A 41 7.06 32.45 -4.52
N GLU A 42 5.90 32.59 -5.10
CA GLU A 42 5.10 33.83 -5.11
C GLU A 42 4.03 33.79 -4.04
N GLU A 43 3.37 32.64 -3.89
CA GLU A 43 2.28 32.46 -2.96
C GLU A 43 2.39 31.09 -2.27
N VAL A 44 2.15 31.08 -0.97
CA VAL A 44 2.01 29.86 -0.17
C VAL A 44 0.63 29.84 0.45
N HIS A 45 -0.13 28.79 0.17
CA HIS A 45 -1.43 28.55 0.81
C HIS A 45 -1.31 27.37 1.78
N GLN A 46 -1.65 27.65 3.05
CA GLN A 46 -1.72 26.61 4.08
C GLN A 46 -3.11 25.97 4.02
N VAL A 47 -3.15 24.70 3.66
CA VAL A 47 -4.39 23.92 3.58
C VAL A 47 -4.70 23.37 4.97
N VAL A 48 -5.83 23.78 5.53
CA VAL A 48 -6.36 23.22 6.78
C VAL A 48 -7.39 22.16 6.41
N THR A 49 -7.10 20.91 6.72
CA THR A 49 -7.99 19.77 6.40
C THR A 49 -9.38 19.97 7.00
N ASP A 50 -10.39 19.86 6.16
CA ASP A 50 -11.79 20.12 6.49
C ASP A 50 -12.68 18.99 5.98
N ALA A 51 -13.46 18.40 6.88
CA ALA A 51 -14.30 17.25 6.59
C ALA A 51 -15.43 17.57 5.59
N GLU A 52 -16.04 18.76 5.67
CA GLU A 52 -17.14 19.12 4.75
C GLU A 52 -16.61 19.34 3.33
N LYS A 53 -15.44 19.99 3.19
CA LYS A 53 -14.78 20.19 1.90
C LYS A 53 -14.38 18.84 1.29
N THR A 54 -13.78 17.97 2.09
CA THR A 54 -13.39 16.61 1.70
C THR A 54 -14.61 15.82 1.19
N GLU A 55 -15.71 15.81 1.95
CA GLU A 55 -16.91 15.09 1.57
C GLU A 55 -17.51 15.63 0.26
N ARG A 56 -17.53 16.94 0.07
CA ARG A 56 -18.03 17.57 -1.17
C ARG A 56 -17.23 17.16 -2.38
N VAL A 57 -15.89 17.19 -2.28
CA VAL A 57 -15.01 16.76 -3.36
C VAL A 57 -15.19 15.27 -3.64
N TRP A 58 -15.20 14.43 -2.59
CA TRP A 58 -15.39 13.00 -2.73
C TRP A 58 -16.73 12.62 -3.38
N LYS A 59 -17.82 13.28 -2.98
CA LYS A 59 -19.14 13.11 -3.62
C LYS A 59 -19.12 13.47 -5.11
N LEU A 60 -18.43 14.56 -5.48
CA LEU A 60 -18.28 14.94 -6.88
C LEU A 60 -17.51 13.90 -7.67
N LEU A 61 -16.35 13.46 -7.17
CA LEU A 61 -15.54 12.42 -7.81
C LEU A 61 -16.30 11.10 -7.94
N SER A 62 -17.05 10.69 -6.90
CA SER A 62 -17.85 9.47 -6.87
C SER A 62 -19.01 9.48 -7.90
N ARG A 63 -19.49 10.65 -8.32
CA ARG A 63 -20.49 10.79 -9.38
C ARG A 63 -19.87 10.72 -10.78
N LYS A 64 -18.62 11.16 -10.92
CA LYS A 64 -17.94 11.26 -12.21
C LYS A 64 -17.08 10.05 -12.56
N LEU A 65 -16.62 9.31 -11.55
CA LEU A 65 -15.70 8.17 -11.69
C LEU A 65 -16.40 6.84 -11.44
N SER A 66 -15.99 5.82 -12.16
CA SER A 66 -16.36 4.43 -11.88
C SER A 66 -15.75 3.96 -10.56
N ARG A 67 -16.31 2.88 -9.98
CA ARG A 67 -15.75 2.24 -8.78
C ARG A 67 -14.28 1.86 -8.96
N ARG A 68 -13.91 1.43 -10.18
CA ARG A 68 -12.53 1.07 -10.51
C ARG A 68 -11.60 2.29 -10.49
N ALA A 69 -12.03 3.40 -11.07
CA ALA A 69 -11.25 4.63 -11.09
C ALA A 69 -11.12 5.24 -9.69
N LEU A 70 -12.17 5.18 -8.86
CA LEU A 70 -12.08 5.58 -7.45
C LEU A 70 -11.08 4.72 -6.68
N ALA A 71 -11.11 3.39 -6.86
CA ALA A 71 -10.10 2.51 -6.26
C ALA A 71 -8.68 2.86 -6.72
N SER A 72 -8.50 3.29 -7.98
CA SER A 72 -7.20 3.72 -8.48
C SER A 72 -6.66 4.95 -7.76
N LEU A 73 -7.52 5.87 -7.28
CA LEU A 73 -7.08 6.99 -6.44
C LEU A 73 -6.48 6.49 -5.12
N THR A 74 -7.17 5.58 -4.45
CA THR A 74 -6.68 4.96 -3.20
C THR A 74 -5.36 4.21 -3.44
N TYR A 75 -5.26 3.44 -4.53
CA TYR A 75 -4.04 2.72 -4.85
C TYR A 75 -2.88 3.68 -5.13
N CYS A 76 -3.10 4.74 -5.91
CA CYS A 76 -2.07 5.75 -6.15
C CYS A 76 -1.64 6.45 -4.86
N TRP A 77 -2.57 6.77 -3.97
CA TRP A 77 -2.26 7.34 -2.67
C TRP A 77 -1.38 6.42 -1.83
N LEU A 78 -1.73 5.15 -1.74
CA LEU A 78 -0.97 4.12 -1.02
C LEU A 78 0.37 3.75 -1.69
N SER A 79 0.69 4.33 -2.85
CA SER A 79 2.02 4.19 -3.43
C SER A 79 3.10 4.90 -2.63
N GLU A 80 2.74 5.96 -1.90
CA GLU A 80 3.66 6.81 -1.13
C GLU A 80 4.85 7.32 -1.96
N THR A 81 4.67 7.43 -3.28
CA THR A 81 5.71 8.02 -4.13
C THR A 81 5.63 9.55 -4.08
N PRO A 82 6.76 10.26 -4.15
CA PRO A 82 6.78 11.73 -4.04
C PRO A 82 5.86 12.43 -5.04
N GLU A 83 5.69 11.85 -6.22
CA GLU A 83 4.90 12.44 -7.30
C GLU A 83 3.40 12.13 -7.19
N ALA A 84 3.01 11.19 -6.31
CA ALA A 84 1.63 10.68 -6.25
C ALA A 84 0.62 11.78 -5.91
N ALA A 85 0.91 12.62 -4.94
CA ALA A 85 0.00 13.68 -4.50
C ALA A 85 -0.30 14.66 -5.64
N MET A 86 0.73 15.14 -6.33
CA MET A 86 0.56 16.10 -7.43
C MET A 86 -0.07 15.45 -8.67
N LEU A 87 0.25 14.19 -8.95
CA LEU A 87 -0.40 13.40 -10.00
C LEU A 87 -1.90 13.24 -9.73
N LEU A 88 -2.27 12.85 -8.51
CA LEU A 88 -3.67 12.73 -8.09
C LEU A 88 -4.40 14.07 -8.15
N PHE A 89 -3.76 15.14 -7.68
CA PHE A 89 -4.35 16.49 -7.74
C PHE A 89 -4.69 16.89 -9.17
N ARG A 90 -3.73 16.77 -10.11
CA ARG A 90 -3.95 17.10 -11.53
C ARG A 90 -5.02 16.22 -12.16
N TYR A 91 -5.01 14.92 -11.88
CA TYR A 91 -6.02 14.00 -12.38
C TYR A 91 -7.42 14.37 -11.86
N MET A 92 -7.58 14.57 -10.55
CA MET A 92 -8.86 14.93 -9.94
C MET A 92 -9.37 16.29 -10.45
N ARG A 93 -8.48 17.26 -10.67
CA ARG A 93 -8.82 18.52 -11.31
C ARG A 93 -9.39 18.29 -12.71
N LYS A 94 -8.70 17.50 -13.56
CA LYS A 94 -9.19 17.20 -14.91
C LYS A 94 -10.53 16.47 -14.90
N VAL A 95 -10.73 15.53 -13.97
CA VAL A 95 -12.03 14.88 -13.77
C VAL A 95 -13.10 15.90 -13.40
N THR A 96 -12.78 16.86 -12.55
CA THR A 96 -13.71 17.89 -12.13
C THR A 96 -14.12 18.81 -13.28
N ASP A 97 -13.15 19.22 -14.11
CA ASP A 97 -13.36 20.15 -15.23
C ASP A 97 -14.01 19.49 -16.45
N ALA A 98 -13.81 18.18 -16.63
CA ALA A 98 -14.29 17.47 -17.81
C ALA A 98 -15.83 17.35 -17.83
N PRO A 99 -16.50 17.61 -18.98
CA PRO A 99 -17.93 17.40 -19.13
C PRO A 99 -18.34 15.91 -19.21
N ALA A 100 -17.42 15.03 -19.58
CA ALA A 100 -17.62 13.59 -19.71
C ALA A 100 -16.48 12.83 -19.02
N SER A 101 -16.63 11.50 -18.88
CA SER A 101 -15.59 10.65 -18.25
C SER A 101 -14.30 10.67 -19.07
N ILE A 102 -13.19 10.85 -18.38
CA ILE A 102 -11.83 10.84 -18.96
C ILE A 102 -11.04 9.57 -18.60
N GLU A 103 -11.65 8.61 -17.89
CA GLU A 103 -10.98 7.43 -17.31
C GLU A 103 -10.18 6.59 -18.31
N GLN A 104 -10.60 6.58 -19.57
CA GLN A 104 -9.96 5.80 -20.64
C GLN A 104 -9.14 6.66 -21.62
N ASN A 105 -9.00 7.95 -21.33
CA ASN A 105 -8.20 8.84 -22.16
C ASN A 105 -6.70 8.69 -21.85
N PHE A 106 -6.12 7.55 -22.23
CA PHE A 106 -4.70 7.27 -21.99
C PHE A 106 -3.73 8.11 -22.84
N ALA A 107 -4.23 8.96 -23.74
CA ALA A 107 -3.42 10.00 -24.37
C ALA A 107 -3.07 11.14 -23.39
N ASP A 108 -3.87 11.32 -22.34
CA ASP A 108 -3.55 12.26 -21.28
C ASP A 108 -2.52 11.65 -20.30
N PRO A 109 -1.40 12.35 -20.03
CA PRO A 109 -0.32 11.83 -19.20
C PRO A 109 -0.73 11.60 -17.74
N ASP A 110 -1.66 12.39 -17.18
CA ASP A 110 -2.09 12.21 -15.78
C ASP A 110 -3.05 11.01 -15.67
N VAL A 111 -3.93 10.80 -16.65
CA VAL A 111 -4.79 9.59 -16.72
C VAL A 111 -3.93 8.34 -16.85
N LEU A 112 -2.97 8.36 -17.77
CA LEU A 112 -2.04 7.24 -17.94
C LEU A 112 -1.18 7.01 -16.70
N GLY A 113 -0.70 8.08 -16.07
CA GLY A 113 0.10 8.02 -14.84
C GLY A 113 -0.65 7.36 -13.68
N VAL A 114 -1.90 7.77 -13.43
CA VAL A 114 -2.77 7.17 -12.40
C VAL A 114 -3.01 5.69 -12.71
N TYR A 115 -3.32 5.34 -13.96
CA TYR A 115 -3.51 3.94 -14.36
C TYR A 115 -2.26 3.08 -14.13
N GLN A 116 -1.09 3.56 -14.56
CA GLN A 116 0.17 2.82 -14.41
C GLN A 116 0.59 2.67 -12.95
N LEU A 117 0.46 3.73 -12.14
CA LEU A 117 0.82 3.68 -10.73
C LEU A 117 -0.13 2.78 -9.95
N SER A 118 -1.45 2.91 -10.16
CA SER A 118 -2.43 2.03 -9.50
C SER A 118 -2.22 0.56 -9.85
N LYS A 119 -1.83 0.25 -11.10
CA LYS A 119 -1.49 -1.11 -11.52
C LYS A 119 -0.26 -1.64 -10.78
N LYS A 120 0.80 -0.84 -10.62
CA LYS A 120 2.01 -1.25 -9.86
C LYS A 120 1.66 -1.58 -8.41
N VAL A 121 0.81 -0.78 -7.77
CA VAL A 121 0.35 -1.02 -6.40
C VAL A 121 -0.53 -2.27 -6.32
N ALA A 122 -1.43 -2.47 -7.28
CA ALA A 122 -2.25 -3.67 -7.36
C ALA A 122 -1.40 -4.95 -7.55
N ASP A 123 -0.38 -4.90 -8.42
CA ASP A 123 0.56 -6.02 -8.62
C ASP A 123 1.34 -6.32 -7.32
N GLU A 124 1.75 -5.29 -6.59
CA GLU A 124 2.42 -5.46 -5.30
C GLU A 124 1.50 -6.06 -4.24
N ARG A 125 0.25 -5.60 -4.15
CA ARG A 125 -0.78 -6.21 -3.31
C ARG A 125 -0.91 -7.71 -3.60
N MET A 126 -1.00 -8.08 -4.89
CA MET A 126 -1.10 -9.50 -5.28
C MET A 126 0.12 -10.30 -4.84
N ARG A 127 1.33 -9.73 -4.90
CA ARG A 127 2.55 -10.39 -4.42
C ARG A 127 2.50 -10.64 -2.91
N VAL A 128 2.03 -9.67 -2.13
CA VAL A 128 1.84 -9.86 -0.68
C VAL A 128 0.88 -11.03 -0.42
N LEU A 129 -0.26 -11.09 -1.11
CA LEU A 129 -1.22 -12.18 -0.95
C LEU A 129 -0.66 -13.55 -1.35
N GLN A 130 0.21 -13.60 -2.37
CA GLN A 130 0.80 -14.85 -2.88
C GLN A 130 1.98 -15.34 -2.04
N PHE A 131 2.78 -14.41 -1.52
CA PHE A 131 4.07 -14.73 -0.92
C PHE A 131 4.10 -14.59 0.61
N MET A 132 3.03 -14.12 1.23
CA MET A 132 2.93 -14.13 2.69
C MET A 132 3.08 -15.57 3.21
N ARG A 133 4.01 -15.77 4.14
CA ARG A 133 4.19 -17.01 4.88
C ARG A 133 3.99 -16.72 6.35
N PHE A 134 3.13 -17.52 6.97
CA PHE A 134 2.88 -17.42 8.38
C PHE A 134 3.74 -18.42 9.15
N GLN A 135 4.24 -18.00 10.30
CA GLN A 135 4.93 -18.81 11.28
C GLN A 135 4.05 -18.85 12.52
N LYS A 136 3.77 -20.03 13.03
CA LYS A 136 2.95 -20.19 14.21
C LYS A 136 3.78 -19.94 15.47
N THR A 137 3.32 -19.03 16.32
CA THR A 137 3.97 -18.72 17.60
C THR A 137 3.54 -19.69 18.70
N ALA A 138 4.29 -19.73 19.80
CA ALA A 138 3.98 -20.50 21.00
C ALA A 138 2.58 -20.14 21.55
N ASP A 139 2.17 -18.87 21.42
CA ASP A 139 0.86 -18.36 21.84
C ASP A 139 -0.26 -18.65 20.82
N GLN A 140 0.00 -19.50 19.86
CA GLN A 140 -0.96 -19.96 18.84
C GLN A 140 -1.41 -18.85 17.86
N VAL A 141 -0.65 -17.76 17.73
CA VAL A 141 -0.88 -16.68 16.76
C VAL A 141 -0.06 -16.96 15.50
N TYR A 142 -0.62 -16.73 14.33
CA TYR A 142 0.08 -16.85 13.05
C TYR A 142 0.70 -15.52 12.66
N PHE A 143 2.03 -15.45 12.67
CA PHE A 143 2.79 -14.24 12.38
C PHE A 143 3.35 -14.25 10.97
N GLY A 144 2.99 -13.26 10.16
CA GLY A 144 3.50 -13.03 8.81
C GLY A 144 4.16 -11.66 8.69
N ILE A 145 5.34 -11.61 8.10
CA ILE A 145 6.09 -10.37 7.92
C ILE A 145 6.62 -10.27 6.50
N MET A 146 6.57 -9.05 5.93
CA MET A 146 7.16 -8.72 4.62
C MET A 146 7.52 -7.23 4.56
N GLU A 147 8.25 -6.84 3.51
CA GLU A 147 8.55 -5.43 3.17
C GLU A 147 8.03 -5.10 1.77
N PRO A 148 6.75 -4.78 1.60
CA PRO A 148 6.24 -4.38 0.31
C PRO A 148 6.77 -3.00 -0.10
N LEU A 149 6.91 -2.77 -1.41
CA LEU A 149 7.36 -1.49 -1.95
C LEU A 149 6.36 -0.36 -1.65
N TYR A 150 5.08 -0.68 -1.73
CA TYR A 150 3.97 0.23 -1.52
C TYR A 150 3.19 -0.15 -0.27
N ASN A 151 2.46 0.78 0.30
CA ASN A 151 1.62 0.55 1.47
C ASN A 151 0.36 -0.26 1.12
N VAL A 152 0.51 -1.56 0.93
CA VAL A 152 -0.57 -2.43 0.42
C VAL A 152 -1.28 -3.23 1.50
N TYR A 153 -0.80 -3.24 2.74
CA TYR A 153 -1.45 -4.00 3.81
C TYR A 153 -2.92 -3.60 4.04
N PRO A 154 -3.31 -2.31 4.05
CA PRO A 154 -4.72 -1.93 4.18
C PRO A 154 -5.62 -2.57 3.12
N LEU A 155 -5.06 -2.83 1.91
CA LEU A 155 -5.78 -3.46 0.81
C LEU A 155 -5.87 -4.99 0.93
N THR A 156 -5.17 -5.62 1.89
CA THR A 156 -5.09 -7.08 2.05
C THR A 156 -5.90 -7.62 3.21
N ILE A 157 -6.31 -6.76 4.15
CA ILE A 157 -6.99 -7.12 5.40
C ILE A 157 -8.20 -8.03 5.16
N HIS A 158 -9.10 -7.64 4.26
CA HIS A 158 -10.30 -8.43 3.96
C HIS A 158 -9.96 -9.84 3.50
N HIS A 159 -8.94 -9.97 2.63
CA HIS A 159 -8.51 -11.27 2.14
C HIS A 159 -8.00 -12.18 3.27
N PHE A 160 -7.12 -11.66 4.13
CA PHE A 160 -6.56 -12.45 5.23
C PHE A 160 -7.63 -12.79 6.26
N ARG A 161 -8.51 -11.85 6.62
CA ARG A 161 -9.63 -12.11 7.52
C ARG A 161 -10.57 -13.20 6.98
N ASP A 162 -10.94 -13.14 5.70
CA ASP A 162 -11.87 -14.08 5.12
C ASP A 162 -11.22 -15.45 4.88
N ARG A 163 -9.91 -15.48 4.55
CA ARG A 163 -9.16 -16.72 4.27
C ARG A 163 -8.75 -17.48 5.52
N PHE A 164 -8.48 -16.76 6.61
CA PHE A 164 -8.01 -17.29 7.89
C PHE A 164 -8.91 -16.82 9.04
N ALA A 165 -10.21 -16.98 8.86
CA ALA A 165 -11.23 -16.50 9.78
C ALA A 165 -11.24 -17.23 11.13
N ASP A 166 -10.72 -18.46 11.16
CA ASP A 166 -10.68 -19.37 12.31
C ASP A 166 -9.37 -19.33 13.10
N GLN A 167 -8.44 -18.43 12.74
CA GLN A 167 -7.11 -18.36 13.32
C GLN A 167 -6.73 -16.91 13.66
N PRO A 168 -6.19 -16.63 14.85
CA PRO A 168 -5.64 -15.32 15.15
C PRO A 168 -4.34 -15.13 14.36
N TRP A 169 -4.18 -13.97 13.75
CA TRP A 169 -2.98 -13.69 12.96
C TRP A 169 -2.50 -12.25 13.10
N ILE A 170 -1.21 -12.08 12.85
CA ILE A 170 -0.55 -10.80 12.71
C ILE A 170 0.08 -10.74 11.32
N ILE A 171 -0.16 -9.67 10.58
CA ILE A 171 0.60 -9.31 9.39
C ILE A 171 1.35 -8.00 9.66
N TYR A 172 2.64 -7.96 9.38
CA TYR A 172 3.50 -6.84 9.75
C TYR A 172 4.34 -6.32 8.59
N ASP A 173 4.31 -5.00 8.36
CA ASP A 173 5.17 -4.30 7.42
C ASP A 173 6.47 -3.90 8.10
N ALA A 174 7.54 -4.61 7.79
CA ALA A 174 8.85 -4.35 8.38
C ALA A 174 9.49 -3.04 7.87
N ARG A 175 9.03 -2.51 6.74
CA ARG A 175 9.51 -1.24 6.19
C ARG A 175 8.87 -0.04 6.88
N ARG A 176 7.56 -0.14 7.19
CA ARG A 176 6.77 0.97 7.76
C ARG A 176 6.58 0.85 9.26
N HIS A 177 7.02 -0.28 9.84
CA HIS A 177 6.97 -0.56 11.28
C HIS A 177 5.56 -0.52 11.87
N TYR A 178 4.57 -1.03 11.13
CA TYR A 178 3.21 -1.23 11.58
C TYR A 178 2.61 -2.52 11.02
N GLY A 179 1.50 -2.95 11.56
CA GLY A 179 0.83 -4.15 11.07
C GLY A 179 -0.62 -4.22 11.53
N TYR A 180 -1.21 -5.37 11.34
CA TYR A 180 -2.59 -5.65 11.73
C TYR A 180 -2.66 -6.95 12.51
N TYR A 181 -3.39 -6.93 13.60
CA TYR A 181 -3.71 -8.10 14.42
C TYR A 181 -5.18 -8.43 14.29
N TYR A 182 -5.49 -9.70 14.03
CA TYR A 182 -6.83 -10.25 14.02
C TYR A 182 -7.02 -11.19 15.21
N ASP A 183 -7.99 -10.90 16.04
CA ASP A 183 -8.30 -11.62 17.30
C ASP A 183 -9.46 -12.60 17.16
N LEU A 184 -9.86 -13.00 15.94
CA LEU A 184 -11.05 -13.78 15.55
C LEU A 184 -12.35 -12.98 15.48
N LYS A 185 -12.36 -11.70 15.85
CA LYS A 185 -13.54 -10.82 15.83
C LYS A 185 -13.30 -9.59 14.98
N GLU A 186 -12.26 -8.86 15.32
CA GLU A 186 -11.91 -7.61 14.67
C GLU A 186 -10.42 -7.55 14.29
N VAL A 187 -10.12 -6.64 13.39
CA VAL A 187 -8.74 -6.36 12.98
C VAL A 187 -8.34 -5.01 13.54
N SER A 188 -7.29 -4.98 14.33
CA SER A 188 -6.71 -3.78 14.92
C SER A 188 -5.36 -3.47 14.32
N GLU A 189 -5.05 -2.20 14.12
CA GLU A 189 -3.71 -1.78 13.74
C GLU A 189 -2.77 -1.86 14.95
N ILE A 190 -1.55 -2.36 14.72
CA ILE A 190 -0.54 -2.54 15.77
C ILE A 190 0.81 -1.99 15.34
N THR A 191 1.59 -1.59 16.34
CA THR A 191 3.02 -1.27 16.21
C THR A 191 3.78 -2.01 17.31
N PHE A 192 5.02 -2.40 17.04
CA PHE A 192 5.89 -2.95 18.07
C PHE A 192 6.78 -1.85 18.65
N GLU A 193 6.84 -1.77 19.97
CA GLU A 193 7.68 -0.77 20.67
C GLU A 193 9.17 -0.97 20.39
N ASP A 194 9.63 -2.23 20.26
CA ASP A 194 11.02 -2.56 19.94
C ASP A 194 11.19 -2.87 18.44
N SER A 195 11.45 -1.81 17.67
CA SER A 195 11.80 -1.93 16.25
C SER A 195 13.14 -2.63 15.97
N ARG A 196 13.93 -2.95 17.02
CA ARG A 196 15.23 -3.64 16.91
C ARG A 196 15.12 -5.15 17.01
N ALA A 197 13.95 -5.69 17.27
CA ALA A 197 13.74 -7.12 17.34
C ALA A 197 14.31 -7.83 16.08
N ALA A 198 15.11 -8.86 16.27
CA ALA A 198 15.85 -9.52 15.19
C ALA A 198 14.91 -10.07 14.12
N PHE A 199 13.72 -10.53 14.49
CA PHE A 199 12.72 -11.06 13.55
C PHE A 199 12.22 -10.01 12.55
N LEU A 200 12.19 -8.72 12.93
CA LEU A 200 11.81 -7.64 12.01
C LEU A 200 12.83 -7.47 10.87
N ARG A 201 14.10 -7.81 11.10
CA ARG A 201 15.17 -7.69 10.11
C ARG A 201 15.28 -8.91 9.20
N HIS A 202 15.10 -10.10 9.76
CA HIS A 202 15.37 -11.36 9.06
C HIS A 202 14.09 -12.02 8.50
N GLY A 203 12.90 -11.51 8.88
CA GLY A 203 11.63 -12.07 8.45
C GLY A 203 11.27 -13.40 9.10
N LYS A 204 12.04 -13.83 10.12
CA LYS A 204 11.83 -15.09 10.83
C LYS A 204 11.82 -14.84 12.33
N LEU A 205 10.88 -15.49 13.00
CA LEU A 205 10.83 -15.50 14.46
C LEU A 205 11.98 -16.35 15.01
N GLU A 206 12.46 -15.96 16.18
CA GLU A 206 13.42 -16.76 16.95
C GLU A 206 12.78 -18.07 17.40
N ASP A 207 13.57 -19.13 17.48
CA ASP A 207 13.12 -20.48 17.80
C ASP A 207 12.29 -20.56 19.10
N GLU A 208 12.63 -19.72 20.07
CA GLU A 208 11.96 -19.65 21.37
C GLU A 208 10.53 -19.11 21.28
N LEU A 209 10.22 -18.32 20.26
CA LEU A 209 8.91 -17.76 20.00
C LEU A 209 7.99 -18.65 19.16
N LEU A 210 8.57 -19.70 18.53
CA LEU A 210 7.83 -20.59 17.65
C LEU A 210 7.04 -21.66 18.42
N ASP A 211 5.91 -22.10 17.84
CA ASP A 211 5.26 -23.34 18.27
C ASP A 211 6.21 -24.53 18.11
N LYS A 212 6.15 -25.48 19.04
CA LYS A 212 7.03 -26.68 19.08
C LYS A 212 7.02 -27.51 17.78
N ASN A 213 5.94 -27.45 17.02
CA ASN A 213 5.78 -28.21 15.77
C ASN A 213 6.08 -27.35 14.53
N GLU A 214 6.29 -26.04 14.66
CA GLU A 214 6.44 -25.14 13.53
C GLU A 214 7.62 -25.53 12.62
N LYS A 215 8.76 -25.92 13.21
CA LYS A 215 9.91 -26.41 12.44
C LYS A 215 9.57 -27.64 11.59
N LEU A 216 8.81 -28.58 12.13
CA LEU A 216 8.36 -29.75 11.40
C LEU A 216 7.48 -29.38 10.20
N PHE A 217 6.57 -28.42 10.39
CA PHE A 217 5.72 -27.92 9.30
C PHE A 217 6.55 -27.20 8.22
N GLN A 218 7.54 -26.40 8.61
CA GLN A 218 8.44 -25.74 7.65
C GLN A 218 9.28 -26.75 6.85
N GLU A 219 9.81 -27.79 7.48
CA GLU A 219 10.51 -28.89 6.79
C GLU A 219 9.59 -29.65 5.84
N GLY A 220 8.37 -29.95 6.29
CA GLY A 220 7.34 -30.56 5.45
C GLY A 220 7.01 -29.70 4.23
N TRP A 221 6.90 -28.37 4.40
CA TRP A 221 6.67 -27.43 3.31
C TRP A 221 7.84 -27.41 2.31
N LYS A 222 9.09 -27.39 2.78
CA LYS A 222 10.28 -27.45 1.93
C LYS A 222 10.31 -28.75 1.11
N SER A 223 10.04 -29.88 1.76
CA SER A 223 9.97 -31.19 1.10
C SER A 223 8.88 -31.24 0.03
N TYR A 224 7.68 -30.73 0.35
CA TYR A 224 6.59 -30.63 -0.62
C TYR A 224 6.98 -29.75 -1.82
N PHE A 225 7.54 -28.57 -1.57
CA PHE A 225 7.96 -27.64 -2.62
C PHE A 225 8.97 -28.27 -3.57
N HIS A 226 9.94 -29.05 -3.04
CA HIS A 226 10.87 -29.79 -3.86
C HIS A 226 10.22 -30.90 -4.67
N SER A 227 9.31 -31.65 -4.07
CA SER A 227 8.65 -32.81 -4.70
C SER A 227 7.74 -32.44 -5.87
N VAL A 228 7.06 -31.28 -5.80
CA VAL A 228 6.17 -30.80 -6.88
C VAL A 228 6.93 -30.09 -8.01
N CYS A 229 8.25 -29.87 -7.84
CA CYS A 229 9.08 -29.17 -8.80
C CYS A 229 9.40 -30.08 -10.01
N ILE A 230 8.92 -29.73 -11.19
CA ILE A 230 9.23 -30.44 -12.43
C ILE A 230 10.55 -29.90 -12.98
N GLN A 231 11.65 -30.64 -12.81
CA GLN A 231 13.01 -30.22 -13.18
C GLN A 231 13.14 -29.77 -14.64
N SER A 232 12.51 -30.49 -15.57
CA SER A 232 12.54 -30.16 -17.00
C SER A 232 11.82 -28.85 -17.37
N ARG A 233 11.04 -28.27 -16.44
CA ARG A 233 10.32 -27.00 -16.64
C ARG A 233 10.93 -25.84 -15.87
N LEU A 234 12.07 -26.02 -15.24
CA LEU A 234 12.76 -24.97 -14.52
C LEU A 234 13.16 -23.83 -15.46
N ASN A 235 12.68 -22.63 -15.14
CA ASN A 235 13.04 -21.39 -15.84
C ASN A 235 13.43 -20.32 -14.79
N PRO A 236 14.72 -20.21 -14.45
CA PRO A 236 15.18 -19.29 -13.41
C PRO A 236 14.88 -17.82 -13.73
N VAL A 237 14.89 -17.43 -15.00
CA VAL A 237 14.60 -16.05 -15.42
C VAL A 237 13.12 -15.71 -15.17
N LYS A 238 12.22 -16.59 -15.62
CA LYS A 238 10.78 -16.46 -15.37
C LYS A 238 10.48 -16.49 -13.87
N HIS A 239 11.12 -17.42 -13.14
CA HIS A 239 10.95 -17.56 -11.70
C HIS A 239 11.27 -16.25 -10.94
N LYS A 240 12.41 -15.61 -11.24
CA LYS A 240 12.79 -14.31 -10.64
C LYS A 240 11.85 -13.17 -11.02
N LYS A 241 11.25 -13.22 -12.21
CA LYS A 241 10.26 -12.24 -12.64
C LYS A 241 8.93 -12.40 -11.89
N ASP A 242 8.45 -13.63 -11.77
CA ASP A 242 7.16 -13.93 -11.14
C ASP A 242 7.26 -13.86 -9.60
N MET A 243 8.38 -14.28 -9.04
CA MET A 243 8.71 -14.24 -7.59
C MET A 243 9.99 -13.43 -7.36
N PRO A 244 9.90 -12.10 -7.22
CA PRO A 244 11.05 -11.23 -7.07
C PRO A 244 11.94 -11.60 -5.88
N VAL A 245 13.26 -11.55 -6.09
CA VAL A 245 14.28 -11.99 -5.11
C VAL A 245 14.14 -11.28 -3.75
N ARG A 246 13.64 -10.03 -3.72
CA ARG A 246 13.42 -9.29 -2.47
C ARG A 246 12.47 -9.98 -1.48
N PHE A 247 11.57 -10.87 -1.97
CA PHE A 247 10.68 -11.64 -1.12
C PHE A 247 11.29 -12.95 -0.61
N TRP A 248 12.40 -13.43 -1.21
CA TRP A 248 12.93 -14.76 -0.91
C TRP A 248 13.29 -14.94 0.56
N ARG A 249 13.78 -13.91 1.23
CA ARG A 249 14.12 -13.98 2.66
C ARG A 249 12.91 -14.23 3.58
N TYR A 250 11.68 -14.04 3.07
CA TYR A 250 10.44 -14.30 3.79
C TYR A 250 9.82 -15.65 3.43
N LEU A 251 10.40 -16.36 2.47
CA LEU A 251 9.86 -17.62 1.94
C LEU A 251 10.59 -18.79 2.57
N THR A 252 9.86 -19.62 3.32
CA THR A 252 10.39 -20.84 3.97
C THR A 252 11.06 -21.79 2.96
N GLU A 253 10.53 -21.86 1.74
CA GLU A 253 11.04 -22.70 0.65
C GLU A 253 12.28 -22.16 -0.06
N LYS A 254 12.80 -21.02 0.35
CA LYS A 254 13.99 -20.36 -0.25
C LYS A 254 15.19 -20.31 0.69
N ASP A 255 15.07 -20.90 1.86
CA ASP A 255 16.15 -21.07 2.83
C ASP A 255 17.11 -22.18 2.47
#